data_8ee0030b3f202103b430e62e18b8adfd
#
_entry.id   8ee0030b3f202103b430e62e18b8adfd
#
_cell.length_a   1.000
_cell.length_b   1.000
_cell.length_c   1.000
_cell.angle_alpha   90.00
_cell.angle_beta   90.00
_cell.angle_gamma   90.00
#
_symmetry.space_group_name_H-M   'P 1'
#
loop_
_entity.id
_entity.type
_entity.pdbx_description
1 polymer ?
#
loop_
_entity_poly.entity_id
_entity_poly.type
_entity_poly.pdbx_seq_one_letter_code
_entity_poly.pdbx_strand_id
1 'polypeptide(L)'
;MLESGGVRRSLGDGAESRTGLVRIEALGFFDEVVRERGGDAAAMLGAFGISPDTLGKRNTMVPYRQMVALLEYAAKSLDCPDFGLRLAKRQQATGVLGPLDVAMRNSQTLEDAFRYCAEHVYAYCAATELALINQPEDGRWFLRFEILLDRIPHQSQAVEHALLVTHYNALAMSGARARTREVWFAHDPISPASVYRQYFAAPACFGQPYNAVVLDSADRAIPIVGRNEQLYELATNFIDTQFPAPEALVSTQVRSLLTRDLGMDYREAAAALGVHPRTLQRRLRDEGARLDEIKDSVRRDAALRYLSQPRTPLAKIATLLGYSELSAFARSCQRWFKCSPLQLRQRMLADAEASSQLSQSR
;
A
#
# COMPACT_ATOMS: atom_id res chain seq x y z
N MET A 1 -49.33 -31.43 -13.49
CA MET A 1 -47.90 -31.73 -13.30
C MET A 1 -47.10 -30.78 -14.18
N LEU A 2 -46.63 -29.71 -13.63
CA LEU A 2 -45.65 -28.82 -14.23
C LEU A 2 -44.76 -28.37 -13.11
N GLU A 3 -43.51 -28.86 -13.10
CA GLU A 3 -42.47 -28.54 -12.14
C GLU A 3 -41.89 -27.15 -12.44
N SER A 4 -42.00 -26.28 -11.48
CA SER A 4 -41.35 -24.96 -11.47
C SER A 4 -39.96 -25.12 -10.92
N GLY A 5 -38.96 -25.22 -11.81
CA GLY A 5 -37.53 -25.13 -11.49
C GLY A 5 -37.14 -23.71 -11.08
N GLY A 6 -37.08 -23.46 -9.78
CA GLY A 6 -36.55 -22.20 -9.24
C GLY A 6 -35.02 -22.14 -9.38
N VAL A 7 -34.54 -21.24 -10.24
CA VAL A 7 -33.12 -20.89 -10.30
C VAL A 7 -32.77 -20.07 -9.05
N ARG A 8 -32.10 -20.70 -8.10
CA ARG A 8 -31.42 -20.00 -7.00
C ARG A 8 -30.22 -19.20 -7.61
N ARG A 9 -30.41 -17.92 -7.81
CA ARG A 9 -29.29 -17.00 -8.01
C ARG A 9 -28.50 -16.92 -6.71
N SER A 10 -27.24 -17.37 -6.74
CA SER A 10 -26.29 -17.18 -5.63
C SER A 10 -25.94 -15.69 -5.54
N LEU A 11 -26.44 -15.04 -4.49
CA LEU A 11 -26.14 -13.64 -4.14
C LEU A 11 -24.78 -13.50 -3.42
N GLY A 12 -23.83 -14.41 -3.64
CA GLY A 12 -22.53 -14.43 -2.96
C GLY A 12 -21.34 -13.87 -3.76
N ASP A 13 -21.38 -13.92 -5.09
CA ASP A 13 -20.20 -13.61 -5.92
C ASP A 13 -20.02 -12.12 -6.28
N GLY A 14 -20.99 -11.25 -6.00
CA GLY A 14 -20.98 -9.88 -6.48
C GLY A 14 -20.23 -8.87 -5.59
N ALA A 15 -20.05 -9.16 -4.30
CA ALA A 15 -19.42 -8.23 -3.35
C ALA A 15 -17.91 -8.48 -3.20
N GLU A 16 -17.46 -9.73 -3.23
CA GLU A 16 -16.02 -10.07 -3.25
C GLU A 16 -15.33 -9.63 -4.54
N SER A 17 -16.09 -9.55 -5.65
CA SER A 17 -15.58 -9.20 -6.98
C SER A 17 -15.15 -7.74 -7.13
N ARG A 18 -15.71 -6.78 -6.37
CA ARG A 18 -15.41 -5.34 -6.56
C ARG A 18 -14.24 -4.82 -5.73
N THR A 19 -13.95 -5.42 -4.58
CA THR A 19 -12.91 -4.97 -3.66
C THR A 19 -11.49 -5.39 -4.07
N GLY A 20 -11.37 -6.38 -4.93
CA GLY A 20 -10.08 -6.92 -5.39
C GLY A 20 -9.68 -6.56 -6.83
N LEU A 21 -10.28 -5.52 -7.42
CA LEU A 21 -10.00 -5.12 -8.80
C LEU A 21 -8.93 -4.03 -8.87
N VAL A 22 -8.12 -4.05 -9.94
CA VAL A 22 -7.16 -3.00 -10.30
C VAL A 22 -7.37 -2.60 -11.75
N ARG A 23 -7.01 -1.38 -12.09
CA ARG A 23 -7.01 -0.91 -13.47
C ARG A 23 -5.97 -1.65 -14.31
N ILE A 24 -6.33 -2.02 -15.53
CA ILE A 24 -5.43 -2.71 -16.48
C ILE A 24 -4.18 -1.88 -16.81
N GLU A 25 -4.24 -0.56 -16.66
CA GLU A 25 -3.10 0.33 -16.85
C GLU A 25 -1.91 -0.04 -15.94
N ALA A 26 -2.15 -0.74 -14.83
CA ALA A 26 -1.11 -1.33 -13.98
C ALA A 26 -0.23 -2.37 -14.72
N LEU A 27 -0.77 -3.00 -15.77
CA LEU A 27 -0.05 -3.92 -16.66
C LEU A 27 0.39 -3.25 -17.97
N GLY A 28 0.33 -1.92 -18.07
CA GLY A 28 0.86 -1.21 -19.23
C GLY A 28 2.33 -1.58 -19.49
N PHE A 29 2.68 -1.85 -20.74
CA PHE A 29 4.00 -2.31 -21.17
C PHE A 29 4.40 -3.74 -20.71
N PHE A 30 3.49 -4.50 -20.10
CA PHE A 30 3.76 -5.88 -19.68
C PHE A 30 4.22 -6.75 -20.85
N ASP A 31 3.54 -6.65 -22.00
CA ASP A 31 3.85 -7.39 -23.21
C ASP A 31 5.25 -7.04 -23.78
N GLU A 32 5.65 -5.78 -23.70
CA GLU A 32 6.98 -5.34 -24.13
C GLU A 32 8.07 -5.93 -23.22
N VAL A 33 7.90 -5.81 -21.91
CA VAL A 33 8.89 -6.32 -20.94
C VAL A 33 9.02 -7.85 -21.03
N VAL A 34 7.91 -8.56 -21.20
CA VAL A 34 7.92 -10.03 -21.39
C VAL A 34 8.63 -10.40 -22.71
N ARG A 35 8.34 -9.71 -23.82
CA ARG A 35 8.95 -9.94 -25.12
C ARG A 35 10.45 -9.66 -25.13
N GLU A 36 10.90 -8.60 -24.45
CA GLU A 36 12.33 -8.29 -24.28
C GLU A 36 13.08 -9.42 -23.55
N ARG A 37 12.36 -10.25 -22.78
CA ARG A 37 12.89 -11.41 -22.06
C ARG A 37 12.65 -12.74 -22.80
N GLY A 38 12.15 -12.69 -24.04
CA GLY A 38 11.89 -13.88 -24.85
C GLY A 38 10.65 -14.67 -24.44
N GLY A 39 9.74 -14.08 -23.66
CA GLY A 39 8.49 -14.72 -23.23
C GLY A 39 7.31 -14.45 -24.15
N ASP A 40 6.22 -15.19 -23.90
CA ASP A 40 4.92 -15.02 -24.56
C ASP A 40 3.94 -14.37 -23.57
N ALA A 41 3.73 -13.06 -23.73
CA ALA A 41 2.85 -12.29 -22.87
C ALA A 41 1.38 -12.73 -22.98
N ALA A 42 0.92 -13.11 -24.17
CA ALA A 42 -0.47 -13.54 -24.37
C ALA A 42 -0.74 -14.87 -23.64
N ALA A 43 0.18 -15.83 -23.74
CA ALA A 43 0.08 -17.08 -23.01
C ALA A 43 0.14 -16.86 -21.49
N MET A 44 1.01 -15.97 -21.00
CA MET A 44 1.11 -15.64 -19.57
C MET A 44 -0.17 -14.99 -19.05
N LEU A 45 -0.71 -13.97 -19.71
CA LEU A 45 -1.96 -13.32 -19.34
C LEU A 45 -3.12 -14.32 -19.31
N GLY A 46 -3.26 -15.13 -20.37
CA GLY A 46 -4.30 -16.16 -20.48
C GLY A 46 -4.26 -17.19 -19.35
N ALA A 47 -3.05 -17.60 -18.92
CA ALA A 47 -2.88 -18.52 -17.79
C ALA A 47 -3.43 -17.99 -16.46
N PHE A 48 -3.53 -16.68 -16.30
CA PHE A 48 -4.10 -16.00 -15.13
C PHE A 48 -5.50 -15.42 -15.38
N GLY A 49 -6.18 -15.83 -16.48
CA GLY A 49 -7.54 -15.40 -16.79
C GLY A 49 -7.66 -13.91 -17.17
N ILE A 50 -6.56 -13.29 -17.57
CA ILE A 50 -6.54 -11.91 -18.09
C ILE A 50 -6.50 -12.00 -19.61
N SER A 51 -7.54 -11.47 -20.29
CA SER A 51 -7.56 -11.46 -21.74
C SER A 51 -6.47 -10.54 -22.29
N PRO A 52 -5.59 -11.01 -23.20
CA PRO A 52 -4.58 -10.16 -23.85
C PRO A 52 -5.17 -8.92 -24.54
N ASP A 53 -6.39 -9.03 -25.07
CA ASP A 53 -7.09 -7.92 -25.72
C ASP A 53 -7.47 -6.78 -24.77
N THR A 54 -7.33 -6.96 -23.46
CA THR A 54 -7.57 -5.91 -22.47
C THR A 54 -6.40 -4.95 -22.33
N LEU A 55 -5.18 -5.37 -22.69
CA LEU A 55 -4.02 -4.48 -22.69
C LEU A 55 -4.27 -3.29 -23.61
N GLY A 56 -4.03 -2.08 -23.10
CA GLY A 56 -4.28 -0.84 -23.85
C GLY A 56 -5.73 -0.36 -23.86
N LYS A 57 -6.70 -1.13 -23.35
CA LYS A 57 -8.09 -0.68 -23.19
C LYS A 57 -8.20 0.14 -21.91
N ARG A 58 -8.52 1.43 -22.05
CA ARG A 58 -8.75 2.32 -20.89
C ARG A 58 -9.99 1.90 -20.10
N ASN A 59 -9.96 2.15 -18.80
CA ASN A 59 -11.07 1.90 -17.86
C ASN A 59 -11.47 0.41 -17.73
N THR A 60 -10.59 -0.52 -18.08
CA THR A 60 -10.80 -1.94 -17.85
C THR A 60 -10.24 -2.32 -16.47
N MET A 61 -11.01 -3.10 -15.73
CA MET A 61 -10.61 -3.61 -14.41
C MET A 61 -10.29 -5.09 -14.50
N VAL A 62 -9.22 -5.51 -13.82
CA VAL A 62 -8.82 -6.92 -13.72
C VAL A 62 -8.67 -7.31 -12.24
N PRO A 63 -8.83 -8.61 -11.88
CA PRO A 63 -8.61 -9.02 -10.50
C PRO A 63 -7.17 -8.80 -10.06
N TYR A 64 -6.98 -8.03 -8.99
CA TYR A 64 -5.65 -7.67 -8.51
C TYR A 64 -4.84 -8.89 -8.05
N ARG A 65 -5.52 -9.89 -7.45
CA ARG A 65 -4.89 -11.17 -7.08
C ARG A 65 -4.27 -11.88 -8.29
N GLN A 66 -4.95 -11.86 -9.43
CA GLN A 66 -4.44 -12.44 -10.67
C GLN A 66 -3.23 -11.66 -11.20
N MET A 67 -3.29 -10.33 -11.13
CA MET A 67 -2.15 -9.48 -11.49
C MET A 67 -0.93 -9.75 -10.61
N VAL A 68 -1.10 -9.80 -9.29
CA VAL A 68 0.01 -10.10 -8.36
C VAL A 68 0.63 -11.46 -8.69
N ALA A 69 -0.19 -12.49 -8.85
CA ALA A 69 0.27 -13.83 -9.21
C ALA A 69 0.96 -13.88 -10.59
N LEU A 70 0.45 -13.13 -11.56
CA LEU A 70 1.06 -13.00 -12.89
C LEU A 70 2.46 -12.38 -12.83
N LEU A 71 2.66 -11.32 -12.04
CA LEU A 71 3.97 -10.67 -11.90
C LEU A 71 5.01 -11.62 -11.28
N GLU A 72 4.62 -12.35 -10.24
CA GLU A 72 5.49 -13.37 -9.62
C GLU A 72 5.80 -14.52 -10.60
N TYR A 73 4.81 -14.97 -11.34
CA TYR A 73 4.99 -16.00 -12.37
C TYR A 73 5.93 -15.53 -13.49
N ALA A 74 5.73 -14.31 -13.99
CA ALA A 74 6.58 -13.74 -15.06
C ALA A 74 8.03 -13.61 -14.58
N ALA A 75 8.26 -13.10 -13.37
CA ALA A 75 9.59 -13.00 -12.79
C ALA A 75 10.30 -14.36 -12.75
N LYS A 76 9.61 -15.40 -12.27
CA LYS A 76 10.14 -16.76 -12.17
C LYS A 76 10.38 -17.41 -13.54
N SER A 77 9.40 -17.31 -14.45
CA SER A 77 9.45 -17.99 -15.76
C SER A 77 10.48 -17.39 -16.69
N LEU A 78 10.79 -16.09 -16.52
CA LEU A 78 11.73 -15.36 -17.36
C LEU A 78 13.12 -15.21 -16.72
N ASP A 79 13.36 -15.86 -15.57
CA ASP A 79 14.57 -15.68 -14.76
C ASP A 79 14.92 -14.19 -14.57
N CYS A 80 13.91 -13.42 -14.15
CA CYS A 80 13.97 -11.97 -14.06
C CYS A 80 13.48 -11.51 -12.66
N PRO A 81 14.31 -11.64 -11.62
CA PRO A 81 13.91 -11.35 -10.25
C PRO A 81 13.52 -9.87 -10.02
N ASP A 82 13.95 -8.97 -10.90
CA ASP A 82 13.60 -7.54 -10.90
C ASP A 82 12.46 -7.19 -11.87
N PHE A 83 11.58 -8.15 -12.21
CA PHE A 83 10.54 -7.95 -13.22
C PHE A 83 9.60 -6.80 -12.87
N GLY A 84 9.12 -6.73 -11.63
CA GLY A 84 8.26 -5.63 -11.15
C GLY A 84 8.93 -4.26 -11.27
N LEU A 85 10.21 -4.16 -10.93
CA LEU A 85 11.00 -2.94 -11.08
C LEU A 85 11.17 -2.54 -12.56
N ARG A 86 11.42 -3.51 -13.44
CA ARG A 86 11.50 -3.26 -14.90
C ARG A 86 10.21 -2.73 -15.46
N LEU A 87 9.09 -3.34 -15.07
CA LEU A 87 7.76 -2.89 -15.49
C LEU A 87 7.51 -1.46 -15.04
N ALA A 88 7.73 -1.15 -13.77
CA ALA A 88 7.57 0.19 -13.22
C ALA A 88 8.50 1.22 -13.92
N LYS A 89 9.76 0.84 -14.20
CA LYS A 89 10.69 1.69 -14.94
C LYS A 89 10.21 1.98 -16.35
N ARG A 90 9.61 1.01 -17.03
CA ARG A 90 9.06 1.20 -18.39
C ARG A 90 7.88 2.17 -18.38
N GLN A 91 7.07 2.07 -17.35
CA GLN A 91 5.89 2.94 -17.14
C GLN A 91 6.26 4.39 -16.77
N GLN A 92 7.39 4.62 -16.11
CA GLN A 92 7.91 5.93 -15.70
C GLN A 92 6.86 6.86 -15.07
N ALA A 93 5.97 6.32 -14.25
CA ALA A 93 4.86 7.03 -13.60
C ALA A 93 3.90 7.74 -14.58
N THR A 94 3.85 7.34 -15.87
CA THR A 94 2.95 7.94 -16.85
C THR A 94 1.65 7.15 -16.96
N GLY A 95 0.57 7.67 -16.41
CA GLY A 95 -0.79 7.16 -16.62
C GLY A 95 -1.13 5.84 -15.91
N VAL A 96 -0.23 5.27 -15.09
CA VAL A 96 -0.47 4.02 -14.36
C VAL A 96 -1.68 4.15 -13.43
N LEU A 97 -1.80 5.29 -12.74
CA LEU A 97 -2.90 5.56 -11.82
C LEU A 97 -4.15 6.14 -12.52
N GLY A 98 -4.10 6.32 -13.85
CA GLY A 98 -5.22 6.83 -14.63
C GLY A 98 -5.62 8.25 -14.21
N PRO A 99 -6.94 8.51 -13.97
CA PRO A 99 -7.41 9.84 -13.56
C PRO A 99 -6.80 10.35 -12.26
N LEU A 100 -6.43 9.43 -11.34
CA LEU A 100 -5.78 9.78 -10.09
C LEU A 100 -4.41 10.43 -10.32
N ASP A 101 -3.66 9.96 -11.33
CA ASP A 101 -2.38 10.58 -11.73
C ASP A 101 -2.57 12.03 -12.19
N VAL A 102 -3.66 12.32 -12.92
CA VAL A 102 -3.98 13.69 -13.35
C VAL A 102 -4.26 14.60 -12.16
N ALA A 103 -5.07 14.15 -11.20
CA ALA A 103 -5.35 14.93 -9.98
C ALA A 103 -4.07 15.17 -9.16
N MET A 104 -3.25 14.14 -8.95
CA MET A 104 -1.98 14.26 -8.23
C MET A 104 -1.03 15.27 -8.85
N ARG A 105 -0.82 15.20 -10.19
CA ARG A 105 0.08 16.09 -10.94
C ARG A 105 -0.37 17.55 -10.98
N ASN A 106 -1.62 17.81 -10.64
CA ASN A 106 -2.19 19.14 -10.61
C ASN A 106 -2.54 19.64 -9.21
N SER A 107 -2.19 18.89 -8.16
CA SER A 107 -2.29 19.30 -6.76
C SER A 107 -1.35 20.47 -6.43
N GLN A 108 -1.50 21.12 -5.27
CA GLN A 108 -0.69 22.28 -4.89
C GLN A 108 0.74 21.89 -4.51
N THR A 109 0.85 20.93 -3.60
CA THR A 109 2.14 20.45 -3.07
C THR A 109 2.26 18.94 -3.24
N LEU A 110 3.48 18.44 -3.01
CA LEU A 110 3.74 17.00 -3.03
C LEU A 110 2.91 16.26 -1.97
N GLU A 111 2.74 16.88 -0.78
CA GLU A 111 1.87 16.32 0.26
C GLU A 111 0.42 16.26 -0.18
N ASP A 112 -0.11 17.32 -0.79
CA ASP A 112 -1.50 17.35 -1.25
C ASP A 112 -1.75 16.28 -2.32
N ALA A 113 -0.79 16.07 -3.23
CA ALA A 113 -0.85 15.03 -4.25
C ALA A 113 -0.94 13.63 -3.64
N PHE A 114 -0.05 13.30 -2.71
CA PHE A 114 -0.07 11.97 -2.08
C PHE A 114 -1.21 11.80 -1.09
N ARG A 115 -1.66 12.86 -0.43
CA ARG A 115 -2.88 12.82 0.39
C ARG A 115 -4.10 12.52 -0.45
N TYR A 116 -4.27 13.23 -1.57
CA TYR A 116 -5.36 12.96 -2.50
C TYR A 116 -5.31 11.50 -3.01
N CYS A 117 -4.12 11.00 -3.35
CA CYS A 117 -3.94 9.61 -3.74
C CYS A 117 -4.36 8.64 -2.62
N ALA A 118 -3.93 8.88 -1.38
CA ALA A 118 -4.25 8.03 -0.24
C ALA A 118 -5.77 7.97 0.02
N GLU A 119 -6.45 9.10 -0.13
CA GLU A 119 -7.89 9.21 0.07
C GLU A 119 -8.72 8.59 -1.08
N HIS A 120 -8.16 8.49 -2.29
CA HIS A 120 -8.88 8.08 -3.50
C HIS A 120 -8.26 6.87 -4.22
N VAL A 121 -7.28 6.17 -3.59
CA VAL A 121 -6.62 5.01 -4.21
C VAL A 121 -7.59 3.89 -4.59
N TYR A 122 -8.76 3.84 -3.96
CA TYR A 122 -9.85 2.91 -4.31
C TYR A 122 -10.34 3.07 -5.76
N ALA A 123 -10.22 4.26 -6.35
CA ALA A 123 -10.57 4.50 -7.76
C ALA A 123 -9.56 3.84 -8.74
N TYR A 124 -8.38 3.49 -8.25
CA TYR A 124 -7.36 2.74 -8.97
C TYR A 124 -7.39 1.26 -8.58
N CYS A 125 -7.27 0.97 -7.29
CA CYS A 125 -7.31 -0.38 -6.74
C CYS A 125 -7.82 -0.35 -5.29
N ALA A 126 -9.02 -0.85 -5.05
CA ALA A 126 -9.59 -0.91 -3.70
C ALA A 126 -8.91 -1.95 -2.79
N ALA A 127 -8.04 -2.81 -3.36
CA ALA A 127 -7.28 -3.81 -2.63
C ALA A 127 -5.90 -3.30 -2.16
N THR A 128 -5.64 -2.00 -2.24
CA THR A 128 -4.38 -1.38 -1.81
C THR A 128 -4.64 -0.18 -0.92
N GLU A 129 -3.68 0.12 -0.06
CA GLU A 129 -3.67 1.30 0.79
C GLU A 129 -2.37 2.09 0.58
N LEU A 130 -2.51 3.39 0.50
CA LEU A 130 -1.40 4.33 0.64
C LEU A 130 -1.63 5.14 1.91
N ALA A 131 -0.65 5.20 2.80
CA ALA A 131 -0.71 5.99 4.02
C ALA A 131 0.50 6.92 4.15
N LEU A 132 0.26 8.14 4.58
CA LEU A 132 1.29 9.15 4.80
C LEU A 132 1.66 9.18 6.29
N ILE A 133 2.91 8.91 6.63
CA ILE A 133 3.40 8.94 8.01
C ILE A 133 4.53 9.96 8.09
N ASN A 134 4.30 11.02 8.84
CA ASN A 134 5.32 12.04 9.08
C ASN A 134 5.99 11.81 10.43
N GLN A 135 7.32 11.76 10.43
CA GLN A 135 8.16 11.67 11.63
C GLN A 135 9.10 12.88 11.65
N PRO A 136 8.61 14.03 12.10
CA PRO A 136 9.39 15.29 12.07
C PRO A 136 10.64 15.25 12.94
N GLU A 137 10.65 14.48 14.02
CA GLU A 137 11.80 14.27 14.91
C GLU A 137 13.00 13.64 14.20
N ASP A 138 12.75 12.80 13.20
CA ASP A 138 13.78 12.14 12.38
C ASP A 138 13.91 12.79 11.00
N GLY A 139 13.09 13.81 10.71
CA GLY A 139 13.03 14.45 9.41
C GLY A 139 12.55 13.54 8.28
N ARG A 140 11.82 12.45 8.59
CA ARG A 140 11.38 11.45 7.63
C ARG A 140 9.89 11.56 7.33
N TRP A 141 9.55 11.38 6.06
CA TRP A 141 8.19 11.28 5.57
C TRP A 141 8.02 9.98 4.78
N PHE A 142 7.16 9.08 5.29
CA PHE A 142 6.92 7.77 4.72
C PHE A 142 5.66 7.79 3.86
N LEU A 143 5.81 7.33 2.64
CA LEU A 143 4.72 6.95 1.74
C LEU A 143 4.59 5.43 1.85
N ARG A 144 3.80 4.97 2.82
CA ARG A 144 3.58 3.55 3.11
C ARG A 144 2.59 2.97 2.13
N PHE A 145 2.94 1.81 1.57
CA PHE A 145 2.08 1.03 0.67
C PHE A 145 1.77 -0.33 1.27
N GLU A 146 0.50 -0.75 1.19
CA GLU A 146 0.05 -2.06 1.66
C GLU A 146 -0.93 -2.69 0.66
N ILE A 147 -0.81 -4.01 0.46
CA ILE A 147 -1.78 -4.83 -0.27
C ILE A 147 -2.74 -5.41 0.77
N LEU A 148 -4.03 -5.11 0.64
CA LEU A 148 -5.07 -5.44 1.62
C LEU A 148 -5.68 -6.84 1.41
N LEU A 149 -5.24 -7.56 0.38
CA LEU A 149 -5.75 -8.91 0.06
C LEU A 149 -5.18 -9.96 1.01
N ASP A 150 -6.06 -10.75 1.62
CA ASP A 150 -5.66 -11.87 2.46
C ASP A 150 -5.01 -13.01 1.66
N ARG A 151 -4.09 -13.74 2.31
CA ARG A 151 -3.52 -15.01 1.82
C ARG A 151 -2.89 -14.93 0.42
N ILE A 152 -2.14 -13.87 0.14
CA ILE A 152 -1.24 -13.85 -1.01
C ILE A 152 0.13 -14.34 -0.54
N PRO A 153 0.59 -15.50 -0.97
CA PRO A 153 1.85 -16.09 -0.49
C PRO A 153 3.07 -15.32 -0.95
N HIS A 154 3.04 -14.78 -2.15
CA HIS A 154 4.12 -14.02 -2.76
C HIS A 154 3.56 -12.76 -3.42
N GLN A 155 4.14 -11.60 -3.08
CA GLN A 155 3.69 -10.30 -3.58
C GLN A 155 4.85 -9.31 -3.77
N SER A 156 6.10 -9.81 -3.73
CA SER A 156 7.30 -8.97 -3.78
C SER A 156 7.39 -8.17 -5.06
N GLN A 157 7.06 -8.78 -6.20
CA GLN A 157 7.07 -8.11 -7.51
C GLN A 157 6.06 -6.95 -7.58
N ALA A 158 4.85 -7.16 -7.05
CA ALA A 158 3.81 -6.12 -7.02
C ALA A 158 4.16 -5.00 -6.04
N VAL A 159 4.76 -5.31 -4.90
CA VAL A 159 5.25 -4.33 -3.92
C VAL A 159 6.38 -3.49 -4.51
N GLU A 160 7.41 -4.13 -5.10
CA GLU A 160 8.53 -3.44 -5.72
C GLU A 160 8.08 -2.54 -6.87
N HIS A 161 7.15 -3.01 -7.70
CA HIS A 161 6.50 -2.23 -8.75
C HIS A 161 5.83 -0.98 -8.17
N ALA A 162 4.96 -1.14 -7.16
CA ALA A 162 4.21 -0.04 -6.58
C ALA A 162 5.12 1.02 -5.92
N LEU A 163 6.16 0.59 -5.19
CA LEU A 163 7.09 1.52 -4.56
C LEU A 163 7.93 2.28 -5.60
N LEU A 164 8.32 1.63 -6.70
CA LEU A 164 9.05 2.32 -7.76
C LEU A 164 8.16 3.30 -8.53
N VAL A 165 6.89 2.96 -8.77
CA VAL A 165 5.90 3.91 -9.32
C VAL A 165 5.72 5.11 -8.38
N THR A 166 5.62 4.88 -7.07
CA THR A 166 5.53 5.95 -6.06
C THR A 166 6.77 6.86 -6.08
N HIS A 167 7.97 6.26 -6.15
CA HIS A 167 9.23 6.99 -6.29
C HIS A 167 9.27 7.88 -7.53
N TYR A 168 8.93 7.32 -8.71
CA TYR A 168 8.92 8.11 -9.95
C TYR A 168 7.86 9.21 -9.94
N ASN A 169 6.71 9.00 -9.31
CA ASN A 169 5.71 10.05 -9.13
C ASN A 169 6.25 11.19 -8.26
N ALA A 170 6.92 10.89 -7.14
CA ALA A 170 7.53 11.91 -6.29
C ALA A 170 8.58 12.74 -7.07
N LEU A 171 9.45 12.08 -7.84
CA LEU A 171 10.45 12.76 -8.67
C LEU A 171 9.81 13.63 -9.76
N ALA A 172 8.87 13.08 -10.51
CA ALA A 172 8.25 13.79 -11.63
C ALA A 172 7.45 15.02 -11.16
N MET A 173 6.62 14.85 -10.13
CA MET A 173 5.80 15.94 -9.60
C MET A 173 6.63 17.05 -8.95
N SER A 174 7.73 16.72 -8.31
CA SER A 174 8.62 17.69 -7.68
C SER A 174 9.62 18.34 -8.64
N GLY A 175 9.70 17.92 -9.91
CA GLY A 175 10.75 18.32 -10.82
C GLY A 175 12.13 17.85 -10.33
N ALA A 176 12.22 16.63 -9.83
CA ALA A 176 13.40 15.98 -9.26
C ALA A 176 14.02 16.73 -8.04
N ARG A 177 13.23 17.56 -7.36
CA ARG A 177 13.67 18.23 -6.11
C ARG A 177 13.54 17.32 -4.90
N ALA A 178 12.45 16.55 -4.80
CA ALA A 178 12.30 15.53 -3.79
C ALA A 178 13.29 14.39 -4.04
N ARG A 179 13.87 13.85 -2.97
CA ARG A 179 14.83 12.75 -3.05
C ARG A 179 14.42 11.63 -2.11
N THR A 180 14.34 10.42 -2.66
CA THR A 180 14.17 9.23 -1.84
C THR A 180 15.41 9.04 -0.97
N ARG A 181 15.22 9.02 0.35
CA ARG A 181 16.29 8.74 1.33
C ARG A 181 16.55 7.25 1.43
N GLU A 182 15.48 6.48 1.52
CA GLU A 182 15.49 5.03 1.71
C GLU A 182 14.24 4.43 1.07
N VAL A 183 14.29 3.15 0.72
CA VAL A 183 13.10 2.37 0.38
C VAL A 183 13.01 1.19 1.32
N TRP A 184 11.89 1.01 1.96
CA TRP A 184 11.63 -0.04 2.93
C TRP A 184 10.78 -1.14 2.33
N PHE A 185 11.27 -2.37 2.45
CA PHE A 185 10.58 -3.59 2.02
C PHE A 185 10.34 -4.49 3.22
N ALA A 186 9.11 -4.97 3.38
CA ALA A 186 8.76 -5.94 4.42
C ALA A 186 9.27 -7.36 4.11
N HIS A 187 9.52 -7.65 2.82
CA HIS A 187 10.06 -8.94 2.35
C HIS A 187 11.60 -8.95 2.36
N ASP A 188 12.17 -10.14 2.23
CA ASP A 188 13.60 -10.31 2.01
C ASP A 188 14.00 -9.90 0.58
N PRO A 189 15.28 -9.53 0.33
CA PRO A 189 15.73 -9.14 -1.00
C PRO A 189 15.57 -10.27 -2.01
N ILE A 190 14.95 -9.97 -3.15
CA ILE A 190 14.79 -10.92 -4.27
C ILE A 190 15.74 -10.62 -5.43
N SER A 191 16.47 -9.51 -5.35
CA SER A 191 17.52 -9.10 -6.30
C SER A 191 18.75 -8.59 -5.53
N PRO A 192 19.93 -8.51 -6.14
CA PRO A 192 21.11 -7.90 -5.52
C PRO A 192 20.87 -6.43 -5.14
N ALA A 193 21.49 -5.96 -4.05
CA ALA A 193 21.34 -4.59 -3.55
C ALA A 193 21.68 -3.51 -4.60
N SER A 194 22.62 -3.80 -5.51
CA SER A 194 22.99 -2.90 -6.62
C SER A 194 21.83 -2.65 -7.58
N VAL A 195 20.93 -3.62 -7.78
CA VAL A 195 19.75 -3.49 -8.63
C VAL A 195 18.81 -2.43 -8.05
N TYR A 196 18.48 -2.53 -6.75
CA TYR A 196 17.62 -1.54 -6.09
C TYR A 196 18.21 -0.13 -6.13
N ARG A 197 19.52 -0.01 -5.86
CA ARG A 197 20.23 1.28 -5.94
C ARG A 197 20.16 1.89 -7.33
N GLN A 198 20.22 1.08 -8.39
CA GLN A 198 20.08 1.55 -9.76
C GLN A 198 18.69 2.10 -10.07
N TYR A 199 17.63 1.53 -9.47
CA TYR A 199 16.26 1.97 -9.71
C TYR A 199 15.85 3.16 -8.85
N PHE A 200 16.17 3.15 -7.56
CA PHE A 200 15.70 4.14 -6.60
C PHE A 200 16.72 5.27 -6.34
N ALA A 201 17.96 5.11 -6.79
CA ALA A 201 19.09 6.00 -6.44
C ALA A 201 19.23 6.20 -4.90
N ALA A 202 18.77 5.24 -4.11
CA ALA A 202 18.69 5.25 -2.65
C ALA A 202 18.94 3.85 -2.07
N PRO A 203 19.34 3.75 -0.78
CA PRO A 203 19.43 2.47 -0.09
C PRO A 203 18.07 1.75 -0.01
N ALA A 204 18.08 0.42 -0.19
CA ALA A 204 16.95 -0.45 0.06
C ALA A 204 17.16 -1.19 1.38
N CYS A 205 16.16 -1.11 2.29
CA CYS A 205 16.14 -1.73 3.60
C CYS A 205 15.11 -2.85 3.61
N PHE A 206 15.50 -4.08 3.92
CA PHE A 206 14.65 -5.27 3.88
C PHE A 206 14.26 -5.74 5.28
N GLY A 207 13.25 -6.62 5.36
CA GLY A 207 12.73 -7.10 6.64
C GLY A 207 12.12 -5.99 7.49
N GLN A 208 11.69 -4.90 6.85
CA GLN A 208 11.09 -3.75 7.52
C GLN A 208 9.65 -4.07 7.93
N PRO A 209 9.11 -3.32 8.89
CA PRO A 209 7.76 -3.57 9.40
C PRO A 209 6.65 -3.34 8.37
N TYR A 210 6.92 -2.56 7.33
CA TYR A 210 6.01 -2.24 6.23
C TYR A 210 6.80 -1.80 4.99
N ASN A 211 6.11 -1.72 3.87
CA ASN A 211 6.67 -1.23 2.61
C ASN A 211 6.49 0.28 2.50
N ALA A 212 7.54 1.03 2.18
CA ALA A 212 7.45 2.48 2.03
C ALA A 212 8.55 3.08 1.16
N VAL A 213 8.24 4.18 0.50
CA VAL A 213 9.23 5.15 0.02
C VAL A 213 9.42 6.19 1.12
N VAL A 214 10.65 6.45 1.51
CA VAL A 214 11.00 7.41 2.56
C VAL A 214 11.60 8.65 1.92
N LEU A 215 10.97 9.79 2.15
CA LEU A 215 11.39 11.12 1.69
C LEU A 215 11.78 12.00 2.88
N ASP A 216 12.32 13.17 2.63
CA ASP A 216 12.52 14.18 3.66
C ASP A 216 11.18 14.83 4.05
N SER A 217 10.97 15.10 5.34
CA SER A 217 9.78 15.81 5.81
C SER A 217 9.62 17.20 5.16
N ALA A 218 10.72 17.85 4.80
CA ALA A 218 10.71 19.14 4.11
C ALA A 218 10.14 19.04 2.69
N ASP A 219 10.27 17.87 2.02
CA ASP A 219 9.80 17.66 0.66
C ASP A 219 8.28 17.76 0.52
N ARG A 220 7.54 17.61 1.62
CA ARG A 220 6.06 17.70 1.66
C ARG A 220 5.55 19.00 1.06
N ALA A 221 6.22 20.11 1.35
CA ALA A 221 5.84 21.45 0.91
C ALA A 221 6.32 21.81 -0.51
N ILE A 222 7.00 20.91 -1.22
CA ILE A 222 7.46 21.17 -2.58
C ILE A 222 6.25 21.40 -3.51
N PRO A 223 6.16 22.57 -4.17
CA PRO A 223 5.11 22.82 -5.14
C PRO A 223 5.22 21.90 -6.36
N ILE A 224 4.09 21.41 -6.88
CA ILE A 224 4.05 20.57 -8.08
C ILE A 224 4.42 21.40 -9.31
N VAL A 225 5.30 20.84 -10.14
CA VAL A 225 5.78 21.49 -11.37
C VAL A 225 4.73 21.35 -12.48
N GLY A 226 4.41 22.47 -13.15
CA GLY A 226 3.47 22.48 -14.27
C GLY A 226 1.99 22.28 -13.88
N ARG A 227 1.66 22.48 -12.63
CA ARG A 227 0.31 22.42 -12.10
C ARG A 227 -0.68 23.26 -12.88
N ASN A 228 -1.89 22.72 -13.11
CA ASN A 228 -3.02 23.38 -13.73
C ASN A 228 -4.30 23.14 -12.91
N GLU A 229 -4.89 24.22 -12.36
CA GLU A 229 -6.08 24.17 -11.51
C GLU A 229 -7.29 23.57 -12.23
N GLN A 230 -7.52 23.93 -13.49
CA GLN A 230 -8.66 23.44 -14.26
C GLN A 230 -8.57 21.92 -14.50
N LEU A 231 -7.33 21.40 -14.74
CA LEU A 231 -7.12 19.95 -14.86
C LEU A 231 -7.33 19.24 -13.54
N TYR A 232 -6.97 19.87 -12.41
CA TYR A 232 -7.24 19.35 -11.09
C TYR A 232 -8.76 19.21 -10.87
N GLU A 233 -9.51 20.27 -11.06
CA GLU A 233 -10.97 20.27 -10.91
C GLU A 233 -11.66 19.25 -11.82
N LEU A 234 -11.26 19.18 -13.09
CA LEU A 234 -11.80 18.18 -14.02
C LEU A 234 -11.50 16.74 -13.57
N ALA A 235 -10.28 16.46 -13.12
CA ALA A 235 -9.89 15.13 -12.69
C ALA A 235 -10.59 14.71 -11.40
N THR A 236 -10.69 15.61 -10.41
CA THR A 236 -11.38 15.34 -9.15
C THR A 236 -12.87 15.15 -9.35
N ASN A 237 -13.53 16.02 -10.11
CA ASN A 237 -14.95 15.85 -10.47
C ASN A 237 -15.23 14.55 -11.23
N PHE A 238 -14.30 14.15 -12.11
CA PHE A 238 -14.41 12.87 -12.80
C PHE A 238 -14.32 11.70 -11.84
N ILE A 239 -13.34 11.74 -10.91
CA ILE A 239 -13.15 10.67 -9.91
C ILE A 239 -14.38 10.57 -9.02
N ASP A 240 -14.88 11.67 -8.48
CA ASP A 240 -16.03 11.70 -7.59
C ASP A 240 -17.32 11.20 -8.27
N THR A 241 -17.47 11.48 -9.57
CA THR A 241 -18.66 11.06 -10.35
C THR A 241 -18.57 9.60 -10.81
N GLN A 242 -17.42 9.17 -11.31
CA GLN A 242 -17.26 7.84 -11.90
C GLN A 242 -16.88 6.77 -10.90
N PHE A 243 -16.23 7.16 -9.81
CA PHE A 243 -15.78 6.30 -8.73
C PHE A 243 -16.26 6.92 -7.41
N PRO A 244 -17.60 6.93 -7.15
CA PRO A 244 -18.06 7.39 -5.85
C PRO A 244 -17.33 6.61 -4.79
N ALA A 245 -16.83 7.33 -3.77
CA ALA A 245 -16.15 6.71 -2.65
C ALA A 245 -16.98 5.50 -2.23
N PRO A 246 -16.41 4.30 -2.12
CA PRO A 246 -17.11 3.21 -1.49
C PRO A 246 -17.61 3.78 -0.18
N GLU A 247 -18.91 3.64 0.14
CA GLU A 247 -19.44 4.04 1.46
C GLU A 247 -18.39 3.57 2.44
N ALA A 248 -17.69 4.53 3.07
CA ALA A 248 -16.32 4.33 3.57
C ALA A 248 -16.30 3.03 4.33
N LEU A 249 -15.59 2.03 3.80
CA LEU A 249 -15.65 0.64 4.29
C LEU A 249 -15.67 0.71 5.80
N VAL A 250 -16.62 0.08 6.41
CA VAL A 250 -16.78 0.15 7.87
C VAL A 250 -15.46 -0.24 8.55
N SER A 251 -14.71 -1.13 7.94
CA SER A 251 -13.34 -1.49 8.35
C SER A 251 -12.38 -0.29 8.33
N THR A 252 -12.44 0.58 7.33
CA THR A 252 -11.64 1.81 7.24
C THR A 252 -12.07 2.83 8.29
N GLN A 253 -13.37 3.02 8.50
CA GLN A 253 -13.90 3.88 9.56
C GLN A 253 -13.46 3.38 10.93
N VAL A 254 -13.57 2.09 11.19
CA VAL A 254 -13.12 1.44 12.42
C VAL A 254 -11.61 1.60 12.61
N ARG A 255 -10.80 1.43 11.57
CA ARG A 255 -9.35 1.66 11.61
C ARG A 255 -9.02 3.10 12.03
N SER A 256 -9.70 4.08 11.45
CA SER A 256 -9.54 5.50 11.81
C SER A 256 -9.87 5.76 13.29
N LEU A 257 -10.95 5.19 13.81
CA LEU A 257 -11.33 5.29 15.21
C LEU A 257 -10.26 4.65 16.11
N LEU A 258 -9.81 3.43 15.80
CA LEU A 258 -8.80 2.71 16.56
C LEU A 258 -7.42 3.37 16.50
N THR A 259 -7.11 4.12 15.45
CA THR A 259 -5.87 4.90 15.38
C THR A 259 -5.88 6.06 16.37
N ARG A 260 -7.06 6.61 16.69
CA ARG A 260 -7.23 7.67 17.70
C ARG A 260 -7.31 7.12 19.12
N ASP A 261 -7.96 5.98 19.29
CA ASP A 261 -8.13 5.32 20.59
C ASP A 261 -8.03 3.80 20.45
N LEU A 262 -6.82 3.28 20.73
CA LEU A 262 -6.51 1.84 20.72
C LEU A 262 -7.21 1.03 21.84
N GLY A 263 -7.74 1.73 22.86
CA GLY A 263 -8.52 1.15 23.96
C GLY A 263 -9.92 0.73 23.53
N MET A 264 -10.49 1.45 22.53
CA MET A 264 -11.87 1.32 22.09
C MET A 264 -12.31 -0.13 21.88
N ASP A 265 -13.46 -0.48 22.47
CA ASP A 265 -14.08 -1.78 22.33
C ASP A 265 -15.10 -1.82 21.15
N TYR A 266 -15.75 -2.97 20.98
CA TYR A 266 -16.70 -3.18 19.90
C TYR A 266 -17.95 -2.29 20.03
N ARG A 267 -18.40 -2.01 21.26
CA ARG A 267 -19.60 -1.21 21.52
C ARG A 267 -19.30 0.27 21.30
N GLU A 268 -18.15 0.70 21.74
CA GLU A 268 -17.67 2.07 21.57
C GLU A 268 -17.43 2.38 20.09
N ALA A 269 -16.82 1.47 19.33
CA ALA A 269 -16.67 1.62 17.89
C ALA A 269 -18.02 1.69 17.16
N ALA A 270 -18.97 0.84 17.54
CA ALA A 270 -20.32 0.87 16.98
C ALA A 270 -21.06 2.16 17.31
N ALA A 271 -20.98 2.61 18.56
CA ALA A 271 -21.59 3.88 19.01
C ALA A 271 -20.99 5.08 18.26
N ALA A 272 -19.66 5.12 18.10
CA ALA A 272 -18.96 6.18 17.35
C ALA A 272 -19.38 6.25 15.88
N LEU A 273 -19.78 5.11 15.30
CA LEU A 273 -20.28 5.01 13.91
C LEU A 273 -21.81 5.15 13.81
N GLY A 274 -22.50 5.39 14.93
CA GLY A 274 -23.96 5.53 14.94
C GLY A 274 -24.72 4.25 14.55
N VAL A 275 -24.12 3.06 14.73
CA VAL A 275 -24.72 1.78 14.38
C VAL A 275 -24.84 0.84 15.58
N HIS A 276 -25.79 -0.11 15.49
CA HIS A 276 -25.87 -1.16 16.51
C HIS A 276 -24.65 -2.14 16.37
N PRO A 277 -24.08 -2.68 17.49
CA PRO A 277 -22.93 -3.59 17.43
C PRO A 277 -23.10 -4.78 16.48
N ARG A 278 -24.30 -5.39 16.43
CA ARG A 278 -24.59 -6.47 15.46
C ARG A 278 -24.52 -6.02 14.01
N THR A 279 -24.91 -4.76 13.74
CA THR A 279 -24.82 -4.19 12.40
C THR A 279 -23.38 -3.96 12.01
N LEU A 280 -22.56 -3.44 12.93
CA LEU A 280 -21.12 -3.28 12.75
C LEU A 280 -20.47 -4.64 12.46
N GLN A 281 -20.78 -5.66 13.26
CA GLN A 281 -20.24 -7.01 13.07
C GLN A 281 -20.59 -7.61 11.71
N ARG A 282 -21.86 -7.43 11.27
CA ARG A 282 -22.30 -7.91 9.97
C ARG A 282 -21.56 -7.20 8.85
N ARG A 283 -21.51 -5.86 8.88
CA ARG A 283 -20.82 -5.06 7.84
C ARG A 283 -19.34 -5.39 7.75
N LEU A 284 -18.63 -5.48 8.88
CA LEU A 284 -17.22 -5.91 8.88
C LEU A 284 -17.06 -7.32 8.29
N ARG A 285 -17.93 -8.27 8.65
CA ARG A 285 -17.91 -9.61 8.08
C ARG A 285 -18.20 -9.61 6.58
N ASP A 286 -19.14 -8.78 6.13
CA ASP A 286 -19.47 -8.64 4.70
C ASP A 286 -18.30 -8.02 3.89
N GLU A 287 -17.42 -7.26 4.58
CA GLU A 287 -16.15 -6.73 4.06
C GLU A 287 -14.97 -7.72 4.23
N GLY A 288 -15.19 -8.92 4.76
CA GLY A 288 -14.12 -9.88 5.06
C GLY A 288 -13.18 -9.46 6.19
N ALA A 289 -13.57 -8.46 6.99
CA ALA A 289 -12.76 -7.87 8.05
C ALA A 289 -13.28 -8.25 9.44
N ARG A 290 -12.36 -8.25 10.43
CA ARG A 290 -12.69 -8.43 11.85
C ARG A 290 -12.08 -7.30 12.68
N LEU A 291 -12.84 -6.81 13.67
CA LEU A 291 -12.37 -5.73 14.55
C LEU A 291 -11.03 -6.08 15.21
N ASP A 292 -10.88 -7.32 15.68
CA ASP A 292 -9.66 -7.77 16.34
C ASP A 292 -8.44 -7.73 15.40
N GLU A 293 -8.63 -8.08 14.13
CA GLU A 293 -7.58 -8.03 13.11
C GLU A 293 -7.20 -6.59 12.78
N ILE A 294 -8.19 -5.71 12.63
CA ILE A 294 -7.96 -4.28 12.44
C ILE A 294 -7.21 -3.69 13.64
N LYS A 295 -7.67 -4.02 14.86
CA LYS A 295 -7.03 -3.56 16.10
C LYS A 295 -5.60 -4.10 16.26
N ASP A 296 -5.37 -5.34 15.86
CA ASP A 296 -4.03 -5.96 15.87
C ASP A 296 -3.09 -5.26 14.89
N SER A 297 -3.57 -4.95 13.68
CA SER A 297 -2.81 -4.20 12.67
C SER A 297 -2.47 -2.78 13.16
N VAL A 298 -3.46 -2.04 13.68
CA VAL A 298 -3.23 -0.67 14.20
C VAL A 298 -2.25 -0.67 15.39
N ARG A 299 -2.36 -1.68 16.28
CA ARG A 299 -1.42 -1.85 17.40
C ARG A 299 -0.01 -2.14 16.92
N ARG A 300 0.15 -3.00 15.91
CA ARG A 300 1.46 -3.32 15.31
C ARG A 300 2.13 -2.05 14.77
N ASP A 301 1.38 -1.25 14.03
CA ASP A 301 1.88 -0.01 13.43
C ASP A 301 2.24 1.04 14.49
N ALA A 302 1.42 1.16 15.53
CA ALA A 302 1.70 2.05 16.65
C ALA A 302 2.90 1.56 17.49
N ALA A 303 3.07 0.23 17.65
CA ALA A 303 4.21 -0.34 18.36
C ALA A 303 5.54 0.07 17.73
N LEU A 304 5.64 0.05 16.41
CA LEU A 304 6.84 0.48 15.69
C LEU A 304 7.16 1.95 15.95
N ARG A 305 6.16 2.81 15.86
CA ARG A 305 6.32 4.26 16.14
C ARG A 305 6.82 4.53 17.56
N TYR A 306 6.29 3.80 18.54
CA TYR A 306 6.71 3.98 19.93
C TYR A 306 8.05 3.32 20.24
N LEU A 307 8.37 2.19 19.60
CA LEU A 307 9.64 1.49 19.78
C LEU A 307 10.82 2.25 19.16
N SER A 308 10.59 3.05 18.13
CA SER A 308 11.61 3.94 17.56
C SER A 308 12.03 5.07 18.51
N GLN A 309 11.24 5.34 19.56
CA GLN A 309 11.56 6.32 20.60
C GLN A 309 12.46 5.69 21.69
N PRO A 310 13.77 6.03 21.75
CA PRO A 310 14.71 5.31 22.61
C PRO A 310 14.40 5.43 24.10
N ARG A 311 13.83 6.57 24.53
CA ARG A 311 13.60 6.90 25.94
C ARG A 311 12.24 6.45 26.49
N THR A 312 11.31 5.98 25.64
CA THR A 312 9.98 5.59 26.11
C THR A 312 10.03 4.20 26.76
N PRO A 313 9.69 4.04 28.05
CA PRO A 313 9.68 2.74 28.72
C PRO A 313 8.76 1.74 28.05
N LEU A 314 9.17 0.48 27.93
CA LEU A 314 8.38 -0.59 27.27
C LEU A 314 7.03 -0.81 27.97
N ALA A 315 6.97 -0.68 29.30
CA ALA A 315 5.72 -0.75 30.05
C ALA A 315 4.76 0.37 29.65
N LYS A 316 5.26 1.60 29.48
CA LYS A 316 4.46 2.73 28.99
C LYS A 316 3.96 2.49 27.56
N ILE A 317 4.80 1.92 26.68
CA ILE A 317 4.38 1.55 25.33
C ILE A 317 3.25 0.52 25.37
N ALA A 318 3.38 -0.53 26.20
CA ALA A 318 2.32 -1.52 26.37
C ALA A 318 0.98 -0.85 26.75
N THR A 319 0.99 0.06 27.70
CA THR A 319 -0.20 0.83 28.11
C THR A 319 -0.75 1.70 26.98
N LEU A 320 0.12 2.42 26.25
CA LEU A 320 -0.28 3.25 25.09
C LEU A 320 -0.89 2.42 23.95
N LEU A 321 -0.49 1.16 23.83
CA LEU A 321 -1.05 0.20 22.88
C LEU A 321 -2.32 -0.51 23.40
N GLY A 322 -2.82 -0.14 24.58
CA GLY A 322 -4.00 -0.73 25.19
C GLY A 322 -3.80 -2.16 25.69
N TYR A 323 -2.58 -2.50 26.12
CA TYR A 323 -2.29 -3.74 26.85
C TYR A 323 -2.28 -3.48 28.36
N SER A 324 -2.90 -4.38 29.11
CA SER A 324 -2.87 -4.35 30.58
C SER A 324 -1.51 -4.69 31.16
N GLU A 325 -0.71 -5.47 30.42
CA GLU A 325 0.59 -5.97 30.87
C GLU A 325 1.63 -5.98 29.76
N LEU A 326 2.89 -5.73 30.13
CA LEU A 326 4.05 -5.82 29.23
C LEU A 326 4.20 -7.21 28.61
N SER A 327 3.87 -8.27 29.34
CA SER A 327 3.91 -9.65 28.88
C SER A 327 3.00 -9.91 27.68
N ALA A 328 1.80 -9.29 27.65
CA ALA A 328 0.85 -9.39 26.55
C ALA A 328 1.40 -8.67 25.30
N PHE A 329 1.98 -7.49 25.47
CA PHE A 329 2.66 -6.77 24.40
C PHE A 329 3.86 -7.56 23.85
N ALA A 330 4.67 -8.17 24.74
CA ALA A 330 5.81 -8.98 24.32
C ALA A 330 5.38 -10.20 23.46
N ARG A 331 4.30 -10.89 23.84
CA ARG A 331 3.71 -11.98 23.02
C ARG A 331 3.25 -11.48 21.64
N SER A 332 2.66 -10.30 21.60
CA SER A 332 2.25 -9.70 20.33
C SER A 332 3.44 -9.33 19.45
N CYS A 333 4.51 -8.75 20.00
CA CYS A 333 5.75 -8.49 19.27
C CYS A 333 6.38 -9.77 18.73
N GLN A 334 6.40 -10.84 19.53
CA GLN A 334 6.91 -12.14 19.07
C GLN A 334 6.06 -12.70 17.90
N ARG A 335 4.74 -12.48 17.92
CA ARG A 335 3.86 -12.90 16.83
C ARG A 335 4.09 -12.06 15.57
N TRP A 336 4.18 -10.72 15.70
CA TRP A 336 4.29 -9.79 14.59
C TRP A 336 5.69 -9.77 13.95
N PHE A 337 6.73 -9.68 14.81
CA PHE A 337 8.10 -9.34 14.40
C PHE A 337 9.11 -10.45 14.67
N LYS A 338 8.65 -11.60 15.20
CA LYS A 338 9.49 -12.75 15.57
C LYS A 338 10.60 -12.42 16.56
N CYS A 339 10.46 -11.33 17.31
CA CYS A 339 11.43 -10.94 18.35
C CYS A 339 10.73 -10.20 19.50
N SER A 340 11.45 -10.01 20.62
CA SER A 340 10.94 -9.25 21.76
C SER A 340 10.91 -7.74 21.49
N PRO A 341 10.09 -6.96 22.22
CA PRO A 341 10.06 -5.50 22.08
C PRO A 341 11.42 -4.83 22.26
N LEU A 342 12.24 -5.36 23.18
CA LEU A 342 13.59 -4.84 23.43
C LEU A 342 14.52 -5.12 22.26
N GLN A 343 14.50 -6.35 21.73
CA GLN A 343 15.31 -6.71 20.57
C GLN A 343 14.92 -5.90 19.33
N LEU A 344 13.60 -5.68 19.12
CA LEU A 344 13.12 -4.87 18.01
C LEU A 344 13.61 -3.42 18.14
N ARG A 345 13.49 -2.82 19.33
CA ARG A 345 14.01 -1.47 19.61
C ARG A 345 15.51 -1.38 19.31
N GLN A 346 16.29 -2.34 19.79
CA GLN A 346 17.74 -2.35 19.58
C GLN A 346 18.10 -2.41 18.10
N ARG A 347 17.41 -3.23 17.32
CA ARG A 347 17.59 -3.27 15.85
C ARG A 347 17.27 -1.94 15.21
N MET A 348 16.09 -1.36 15.51
CA MET A 348 15.66 -0.08 14.93
C MET A 348 16.63 1.07 15.27
N LEU A 349 17.19 1.10 16.48
CA LEU A 349 18.16 2.11 16.88
C LEU A 349 19.53 1.89 16.22
N ALA A 350 20.00 0.65 16.12
CA ALA A 350 21.25 0.33 15.44
C ALA A 350 21.17 0.68 13.93
N ASP A 351 20.03 0.40 13.30
CA ASP A 351 19.80 0.74 11.90
C ASP A 351 19.77 2.28 11.69
N ALA A 352 19.18 3.02 12.64
CA ALA A 352 19.16 4.49 12.61
C ALA A 352 20.55 5.08 12.80
N GLU A 353 21.37 4.54 13.71
CA GLU A 353 22.77 4.97 13.94
C GLU A 353 23.67 4.67 12.74
N ALA A 354 23.52 3.49 12.14
CA ALA A 354 24.28 3.12 10.93
C ALA A 354 23.93 4.04 9.75
N SER A 355 22.65 4.40 9.59
CA SER A 355 22.19 5.33 8.57
C SER A 355 22.72 6.76 8.80
N SER A 356 22.81 7.19 10.06
CA SER A 356 23.36 8.52 10.43
C SER A 356 24.87 8.62 10.20
N GLN A 357 25.63 7.56 10.46
CA GLN A 357 27.08 7.54 10.23
C GLN A 357 27.43 7.56 8.75
N LEU A 358 26.64 6.89 7.91
CA LEU A 358 26.80 6.92 6.45
C LEU A 358 26.52 8.32 5.84
N SER A 359 25.67 9.12 6.49
CA SER A 359 25.36 10.48 6.06
C SER A 359 26.40 11.51 6.52
N GLN A 360 27.16 11.23 7.58
CA GLN A 360 28.23 12.12 8.09
C GLN A 360 29.58 11.85 7.44
N SER A 361 29.75 10.74 6.75
CA SER A 361 30.99 10.34 6.06
C SER A 361 31.02 10.78 4.58
N ARG A 362 30.14 11.64 4.17
CA ARG A 362 30.04 12.28 2.84
C ARG A 362 30.06 13.80 2.97
#